data_00c9dd5c5a5677cc4c7c7a0ceff40394
#
_entry.id   00c9dd5c5a5677cc4c7c7a0ceff40394
#
_cell.length_a   1.000
_cell.length_b   1.000
_cell.length_c   1.000
_cell.angle_alpha   90.00
_cell.angle_beta   90.00
_cell.angle_gamma   90.00
#
_symmetry.space_group_name_H-M   'P 1'
#
loop_
_entity.id
_entity.type
_entity.pdbx_description
1 polymer ?
#
loop_
_entity_poly.entity_id
_entity_poly.type
_entity_poly.pdbx_seq_one_letter_code
_entity_poly.pdbx_strand_id
1 'polypeptide(L)'
;MRLSRSIAAALILAATPLSSAIAADYEVDGSHTSVLFKTNHGGIAPFWGRFNKVGGTFTFDPAAPANAKLSVEIDANSIFTAEKKRDDHLKSPDFFNTKQFPTITLKSKSVKAGTKPNTYSVSADITVRGVTKAITLELTKTGEAKFPDGSEHIGFETSFVLNRLDFGVAYAPEGLGKDVTIIVAIEGIKKS
;
A
#
# COMPACT_ATOMS: atom_id res chain seq x y z
N MET A 1 9.50 40.55 67.50
CA MET A 1 8.92 40.69 66.14
C MET A 1 9.74 39.95 65.14
N ARG A 2 9.32 38.76 64.73
CA ARG A 2 10.02 37.97 63.70
C ARG A 2 9.25 38.09 62.38
N LEU A 3 9.87 38.70 61.36
CA LEU A 3 9.32 38.78 60.01
C LEU A 3 9.57 37.44 59.30
N SER A 4 8.50 36.78 58.95
CA SER A 4 8.53 35.58 58.10
C SER A 4 8.58 36.01 56.63
N ARG A 5 9.64 35.68 55.89
CA ARG A 5 9.74 35.92 54.43
C ARG A 5 9.22 34.67 53.73
N SER A 6 8.05 34.76 53.11
CA SER A 6 7.52 33.74 52.21
C SER A 6 8.24 33.86 50.85
N ILE A 7 8.97 32.81 50.47
CA ILE A 7 9.55 32.68 49.11
C ILE A 7 8.51 32.02 48.24
N ALA A 8 7.93 32.77 47.32
CA ALA A 8 7.07 32.20 46.26
C ALA A 8 7.97 31.62 45.16
N ALA A 9 7.97 30.30 45.02
CA ALA A 9 8.65 29.61 43.91
C ALA A 9 7.75 29.71 42.65
N ALA A 10 8.18 30.47 41.68
CA ALA A 10 7.53 30.53 40.38
C ALA A 10 7.93 29.27 39.56
N LEU A 11 6.96 28.40 39.29
CA LEU A 11 7.12 27.24 38.43
C LEU A 11 7.08 27.71 36.96
N ILE A 12 8.23 27.83 36.32
CA ILE A 12 8.32 28.13 34.89
C ILE A 12 8.02 26.82 34.13
N LEU A 13 6.81 26.71 33.59
CA LEU A 13 6.44 25.65 32.65
C LEU A 13 7.15 25.92 31.31
N ALA A 14 8.23 25.21 31.04
CA ALA A 14 8.88 25.25 29.74
C ALA A 14 7.98 24.58 28.70
N ALA A 15 7.31 25.37 27.88
CA ALA A 15 6.61 24.89 26.71
C ALA A 15 7.67 24.37 25.68
N THR A 16 7.82 23.05 25.57
CA THR A 16 8.59 22.46 24.49
C THR A 16 7.86 22.74 23.17
N PRO A 17 8.54 23.32 22.15
CA PRO A 17 7.91 23.51 20.86
C PRO A 17 7.53 22.13 20.31
N LEU A 18 6.24 21.89 20.02
CA LEU A 18 5.81 20.78 19.17
C LEU A 18 6.43 21.03 17.78
N SER A 19 7.50 20.34 17.48
CA SER A 19 8.02 20.29 16.12
C SER A 19 6.93 19.62 15.28
N SER A 20 6.26 20.37 14.41
CA SER A 20 5.36 19.81 13.41
C SER A 20 6.23 18.98 12.47
N ALA A 21 6.24 17.66 12.67
CA ALA A 21 6.84 16.76 11.71
C ALA A 21 6.11 16.96 10.38
N ILE A 22 6.84 17.39 9.36
CA ILE A 22 6.31 17.51 7.99
C ILE A 22 6.28 16.11 7.42
N ALA A 23 5.11 15.68 6.92
CA ALA A 23 4.99 14.40 6.22
C ALA A 23 6.00 14.36 5.07
N ALA A 24 6.81 13.31 5.03
CA ALA A 24 7.78 13.14 3.96
C ALA A 24 7.10 12.55 2.72
N ASP A 25 7.53 13.01 1.54
CA ASP A 25 7.10 12.49 0.26
C ASP A 25 8.04 11.38 -0.19
N TYR A 26 7.46 10.30 -0.72
CA TYR A 26 8.18 9.13 -1.20
C TYR A 26 7.77 8.79 -2.62
N GLU A 27 8.71 8.27 -3.39
CA GLU A 27 8.46 7.60 -4.66
C GLU A 27 8.59 6.09 -4.47
N VAL A 28 7.67 5.32 -5.05
CA VAL A 28 7.71 3.86 -4.98
C VAL A 28 8.92 3.35 -5.74
N ASP A 29 9.80 2.62 -5.06
CA ASP A 29 10.89 1.89 -5.69
C ASP A 29 10.36 0.62 -6.34
N GLY A 30 10.13 0.68 -7.65
CA GLY A 30 9.61 -0.45 -8.41
C GLY A 30 10.56 -1.65 -8.46
N SER A 31 11.85 -1.48 -8.16
CA SER A 31 12.85 -2.56 -8.16
C SER A 31 12.81 -3.40 -6.88
N HIS A 32 12.42 -2.79 -5.76
CA HIS A 32 12.28 -3.46 -4.46
C HIS A 32 10.82 -3.64 -4.01
N THR A 33 9.86 -3.29 -4.88
CA THR A 33 8.43 -3.49 -4.63
C THR A 33 7.94 -4.78 -5.28
N SER A 34 7.10 -5.53 -4.57
CA SER A 34 6.48 -6.76 -5.05
C SER A 34 4.97 -6.71 -4.93
N VAL A 35 4.26 -7.04 -6.01
CA VAL A 35 2.81 -7.25 -6.00
C VAL A 35 2.54 -8.66 -6.49
N LEU A 36 2.21 -9.54 -5.55
CA LEU A 36 1.90 -10.94 -5.77
C LEU A 36 0.39 -11.15 -5.69
N PHE A 37 -0.10 -12.16 -6.37
CA PHE A 37 -1.45 -12.64 -6.19
C PHE A 37 -1.49 -14.16 -6.10
N LYS A 38 -2.50 -14.65 -5.40
CA LYS A 38 -2.79 -16.07 -5.24
C LYS A 38 -4.27 -16.32 -5.43
N THR A 39 -4.64 -17.31 -6.23
CA THR A 39 -6.01 -17.82 -6.37
C THR A 39 -6.00 -19.35 -6.39
N ASN A 40 -7.16 -19.98 -6.38
CA ASN A 40 -7.28 -21.43 -6.48
C ASN A 40 -7.53 -21.83 -7.94
N HIS A 41 -6.85 -22.89 -8.41
CA HIS A 41 -7.06 -23.49 -9.70
C HIS A 41 -7.82 -24.81 -9.55
N GLY A 42 -9.06 -24.84 -10.04
CA GLY A 42 -9.91 -26.03 -10.09
C GLY A 42 -10.22 -26.68 -8.73
N GLY A 43 -10.10 -25.93 -7.62
CA GLY A 43 -10.24 -26.51 -6.27
C GLY A 43 -9.04 -27.39 -5.84
N ILE A 44 -7.99 -27.53 -6.68
CA ILE A 44 -6.91 -28.50 -6.49
C ILE A 44 -5.74 -27.86 -5.74
N ALA A 45 -5.25 -26.73 -6.24
CA ALA A 45 -4.04 -26.11 -5.69
C ALA A 45 -4.08 -24.60 -5.78
N PRO A 46 -3.38 -23.88 -4.89
CA PRO A 46 -3.16 -22.44 -5.04
C PRO A 46 -2.25 -22.20 -6.26
N PHE A 47 -2.64 -21.22 -7.04
CA PHE A 47 -1.91 -20.72 -8.18
C PHE A 47 -1.39 -19.30 -7.88
N TRP A 48 -0.15 -19.01 -8.27
CA TRP A 48 0.54 -17.76 -7.98
C TRP A 48 0.90 -17.01 -9.24
N GLY A 49 0.85 -15.71 -9.15
CA GLY A 49 1.37 -14.79 -10.15
C GLY A 49 1.80 -13.48 -9.53
N ARG A 50 2.34 -12.59 -10.36
CA ARG A 50 2.81 -11.27 -9.94
C ARG A 50 2.65 -10.23 -11.05
N PHE A 51 2.76 -8.97 -10.69
CA PHE A 51 2.97 -7.87 -11.61
C PHE A 51 4.41 -7.37 -11.45
N ASN A 52 5.13 -7.22 -12.57
CA ASN A 52 6.56 -6.87 -12.58
C ASN A 52 6.82 -5.36 -12.66
N LYS A 53 5.80 -4.54 -12.92
CA LYS A 53 5.93 -3.09 -13.02
C LYS A 53 4.92 -2.42 -12.10
N VAL A 54 5.44 -1.78 -11.07
CA VAL A 54 4.70 -1.03 -10.06
C VAL A 54 5.40 0.28 -9.85
N GLY A 55 4.65 1.34 -9.66
CA GLY A 55 5.13 2.67 -9.34
C GLY A 55 4.11 3.46 -8.56
N GLY A 56 4.40 4.72 -8.31
CA GLY A 56 3.51 5.62 -7.61
C GLY A 56 4.22 6.50 -6.61
N THR A 57 3.44 7.18 -5.79
CA THR A 57 3.95 8.07 -4.75
C THR A 57 3.11 7.94 -3.49
N PHE A 58 3.71 8.26 -2.36
CA PHE A 58 2.97 8.41 -1.12
C PHE A 58 3.61 9.44 -0.20
N THR A 59 2.79 10.04 0.66
CA THR A 59 3.25 10.87 1.78
C THR A 59 3.03 10.12 3.07
N PHE A 60 3.97 10.19 4.00
CA PHE A 60 3.84 9.51 5.27
C PHE A 60 4.58 10.22 6.40
N ASP A 61 3.89 10.29 7.54
CA ASP A 61 4.43 10.68 8.85
C ASP A 61 3.83 9.75 9.90
N PRO A 62 4.62 8.97 10.64
CA PRO A 62 4.11 8.09 11.68
C PRO A 62 3.45 8.85 12.84
N ALA A 63 3.83 10.12 13.07
CA ALA A 63 3.22 10.97 14.11
C ALA A 63 1.86 11.55 13.68
N ALA A 64 1.59 11.63 12.36
CA ALA A 64 0.38 12.18 11.79
C ALA A 64 -0.18 11.33 10.63
N PRO A 65 -0.51 10.04 10.86
CA PRO A 65 -0.93 9.12 9.80
C PRO A 65 -2.19 9.58 9.06
N ALA A 66 -3.02 10.40 9.67
CA ALA A 66 -4.21 10.97 9.01
C ALA A 66 -3.88 11.89 7.81
N ASN A 67 -2.65 12.40 7.74
CA ASN A 67 -2.16 13.22 6.63
C ASN A 67 -1.57 12.38 5.49
N ALA A 68 -1.39 11.08 5.70
CA ALA A 68 -0.81 10.18 4.71
C ALA A 68 -1.72 10.04 3.48
N LYS A 69 -1.09 10.00 2.30
CA LYS A 69 -1.75 9.76 1.01
C LYS A 69 -0.96 8.71 0.26
N LEU A 70 -1.66 7.78 -0.39
CA LEU A 70 -1.06 6.75 -1.22
C LEU A 70 -1.69 6.79 -2.60
N SER A 71 -0.85 6.75 -3.63
CA SER A 71 -1.26 6.57 -5.02
C SER A 71 -0.31 5.57 -5.67
N VAL A 72 -0.79 4.34 -5.87
CA VAL A 72 -0.01 3.25 -6.45
C VAL A 72 -0.61 2.88 -7.80
N GLU A 73 0.25 2.67 -8.78
CA GLU A 73 -0.09 2.28 -10.13
C GLU A 73 0.65 1.00 -10.52
N ILE A 74 -0.06 0.05 -11.11
CA ILE A 74 0.47 -1.23 -11.56
C ILE A 74 0.20 -1.34 -13.06
N ASP A 75 1.24 -1.58 -13.87
CA ASP A 75 1.08 -1.92 -15.28
C ASP A 75 0.46 -3.32 -15.41
N ALA A 76 -0.80 -3.40 -15.81
CA ALA A 76 -1.50 -4.67 -15.98
C ALA A 76 -0.87 -5.58 -17.06
N ASN A 77 -0.14 -5.00 -18.03
CA ASN A 77 0.60 -5.77 -19.03
C ASN A 77 1.84 -6.48 -18.44
N SER A 78 2.27 -6.07 -17.25
CA SER A 78 3.43 -6.65 -16.57
C SER A 78 3.11 -7.96 -15.82
N ILE A 79 1.89 -8.48 -15.96
CA ILE A 79 1.47 -9.74 -15.35
C ILE A 79 2.37 -10.88 -15.79
N PHE A 80 2.80 -11.68 -14.83
CA PHE A 80 3.73 -12.77 -15.01
C PHE A 80 3.34 -13.96 -14.13
N THR A 81 3.20 -15.14 -14.76
CA THR A 81 2.81 -16.38 -14.11
C THR A 81 3.73 -17.54 -14.49
N ALA A 82 4.90 -17.24 -15.07
CA ALA A 82 5.89 -18.21 -15.58
C ALA A 82 5.38 -19.11 -16.74
N GLU A 83 4.26 -18.75 -17.38
CA GLU A 83 3.73 -19.45 -18.55
C GLU A 83 3.18 -18.44 -19.56
N LYS A 84 3.88 -18.30 -20.69
CA LYS A 84 3.58 -17.27 -21.69
C LYS A 84 2.14 -17.30 -22.21
N LYS A 85 1.63 -18.51 -22.53
CA LYS A 85 0.27 -18.64 -23.07
C LYS A 85 -0.78 -18.15 -22.06
N ARG A 86 -0.57 -18.46 -20.79
CA ARG A 86 -1.44 -18.00 -19.72
C ARG A 86 -1.32 -16.49 -19.51
N ASP A 87 -0.11 -15.95 -19.53
CA ASP A 87 0.11 -14.49 -19.41
C ASP A 87 -0.57 -13.73 -20.55
N ASP A 88 -0.49 -14.24 -21.79
CA ASP A 88 -1.18 -13.67 -22.94
C ASP A 88 -2.71 -13.74 -22.78
N HIS A 89 -3.25 -14.87 -22.29
CA HIS A 89 -4.68 -15.02 -22.02
C HIS A 89 -5.14 -14.10 -20.89
N LEU A 90 -4.36 -13.95 -19.82
CA LEU A 90 -4.68 -13.02 -18.73
C LEU A 90 -4.76 -11.56 -19.19
N LYS A 91 -4.01 -11.18 -20.24
CA LYS A 91 -4.07 -9.83 -20.85
C LYS A 91 -5.27 -9.62 -21.77
N SER A 92 -5.93 -10.70 -22.20
CA SER A 92 -7.05 -10.67 -23.15
C SER A 92 -8.34 -10.10 -22.55
N PRO A 93 -9.38 -9.83 -23.38
CA PRO A 93 -10.70 -9.40 -22.91
C PRO A 93 -11.40 -10.35 -21.92
N ASP A 94 -11.04 -11.63 -21.91
CA ASP A 94 -11.56 -12.62 -20.98
C ASP A 94 -11.18 -12.31 -19.52
N PHE A 95 -10.02 -11.63 -19.31
CA PHE A 95 -9.49 -11.29 -18.00
C PHE A 95 -9.27 -9.78 -17.84
N PHE A 96 -8.03 -9.32 -17.85
CA PHE A 96 -7.71 -7.91 -17.53
C PHE A 96 -7.99 -6.94 -18.68
N ASN A 97 -8.10 -7.43 -19.93
CA ASN A 97 -8.29 -6.60 -21.13
C ASN A 97 -7.30 -5.42 -21.17
N THR A 98 -6.02 -5.72 -21.05
CA THR A 98 -4.97 -4.73 -20.82
C THR A 98 -4.80 -3.72 -21.96
N LYS A 99 -5.30 -4.02 -23.16
CA LYS A 99 -5.35 -3.05 -24.28
C LYS A 99 -6.27 -1.88 -23.97
N GLN A 100 -7.38 -2.13 -23.30
CA GLN A 100 -8.36 -1.11 -22.91
C GLN A 100 -8.09 -0.56 -21.51
N PHE A 101 -7.60 -1.39 -20.61
CA PHE A 101 -7.35 -1.07 -19.20
C PHE A 101 -5.91 -1.40 -18.82
N PRO A 102 -4.92 -0.60 -19.27
CA PRO A 102 -3.50 -0.93 -19.10
C PRO A 102 -3.01 -0.79 -17.66
N THR A 103 -3.77 -0.09 -16.81
CA THR A 103 -3.32 0.27 -15.45
C THR A 103 -4.33 -0.19 -14.41
N ILE A 104 -3.82 -0.79 -13.33
CA ILE A 104 -4.54 -1.01 -12.07
C ILE A 104 -4.08 0.09 -11.12
N THR A 105 -5.02 0.74 -10.41
CA THR A 105 -4.67 1.83 -9.48
C THR A 105 -5.23 1.58 -8.08
N LEU A 106 -4.51 2.06 -7.07
CA LEU A 106 -4.98 2.16 -5.69
C LEU A 106 -4.73 3.57 -5.19
N LYS A 107 -5.79 4.25 -4.71
CA LYS A 107 -5.71 5.61 -4.15
C LYS A 107 -6.34 5.64 -2.78
N SER A 108 -5.59 6.06 -1.77
CA SER A 108 -6.12 6.19 -0.42
C SER A 108 -7.13 7.34 -0.31
N LYS A 109 -8.14 7.12 0.51
CA LYS A 109 -9.11 8.14 0.96
C LYS A 109 -8.77 8.64 2.36
N SER A 110 -8.37 7.72 3.22
CA SER A 110 -7.96 8.04 4.58
C SER A 110 -7.02 6.97 5.13
N VAL A 111 -6.15 7.40 6.02
CA VAL A 111 -5.24 6.53 6.77
C VAL A 111 -5.43 6.82 8.25
N LYS A 112 -5.48 5.78 9.07
CA LYS A 112 -5.59 5.89 10.53
C LYS A 112 -4.59 4.94 11.17
N ALA A 113 -4.09 5.29 12.35
CA ALA A 113 -3.31 4.33 13.14
C ALA A 113 -4.13 3.06 13.38
N GLY A 114 -3.50 1.92 13.23
CA GLY A 114 -4.08 0.62 13.54
C GLY A 114 -4.07 0.32 15.03
N THR A 115 -4.52 -0.88 15.39
CA THR A 115 -4.59 -1.32 16.80
C THR A 115 -3.27 -1.87 17.32
N LYS A 116 -2.35 -2.26 16.43
CA LYS A 116 -1.01 -2.76 16.75
C LYS A 116 0.05 -1.72 16.41
N PRO A 117 1.21 -1.74 17.08
CA PRO A 117 2.34 -0.89 16.69
C PRO A 117 2.68 -1.04 15.22
N ASN A 118 3.02 0.07 14.54
CA ASN A 118 3.40 0.10 13.13
C ASN A 118 2.32 -0.39 12.14
N THR A 119 1.06 -0.52 12.57
CA THR A 119 -0.04 -0.85 11.66
C THR A 119 -0.93 0.36 11.39
N TYR A 120 -1.51 0.40 10.18
CA TYR A 120 -2.35 1.50 9.71
C TYR A 120 -3.55 0.93 8.96
N SER A 121 -4.75 1.39 9.32
CA SER A 121 -5.97 1.10 8.55
C SER A 121 -6.09 2.10 7.42
N VAL A 122 -6.09 1.61 6.18
CA VAL A 122 -6.16 2.42 4.96
C VAL A 122 -7.48 2.16 4.27
N SER A 123 -8.34 3.18 4.18
CA SER A 123 -9.49 3.18 3.28
C SER A 123 -9.04 3.70 1.92
N ALA A 124 -9.32 2.97 0.85
CA ALA A 124 -8.84 3.29 -0.49
C ALA A 124 -9.86 2.91 -1.56
N ASP A 125 -9.73 3.52 -2.74
CA ASP A 125 -10.35 3.04 -3.97
C ASP A 125 -9.33 2.23 -4.75
N ILE A 126 -9.70 1.02 -5.14
CA ILE A 126 -8.94 0.21 -6.09
C ILE A 126 -9.70 0.12 -7.42
N THR A 127 -9.00 0.36 -8.53
CA THR A 127 -9.56 0.25 -9.87
C THR A 127 -8.87 -0.87 -10.62
N VAL A 128 -9.64 -1.86 -11.06
CA VAL A 128 -9.18 -2.98 -11.89
C VAL A 128 -10.11 -3.10 -13.08
N ARG A 129 -9.56 -3.24 -14.28
CA ARG A 129 -10.34 -3.39 -15.52
C ARG A 129 -11.43 -2.31 -15.66
N GLY A 130 -11.12 -1.06 -15.28
CA GLY A 130 -12.04 0.07 -15.35
C GLY A 130 -13.13 0.11 -14.26
N VAL A 131 -13.22 -0.89 -13.38
CA VAL A 131 -14.19 -0.93 -12.28
C VAL A 131 -13.49 -0.49 -10.99
N THR A 132 -14.08 0.48 -10.30
CA THR A 132 -13.56 1.01 -9.03
C THR A 132 -14.39 0.48 -7.86
N LYS A 133 -13.72 0.00 -6.83
CA LYS A 133 -14.31 -0.45 -5.57
C LYS A 133 -13.60 0.18 -4.39
N ALA A 134 -14.37 0.53 -3.36
CA ALA A 134 -13.81 0.91 -2.07
C ALA A 134 -13.38 -0.33 -1.30
N ILE A 135 -12.17 -0.28 -0.74
CA ILE A 135 -11.61 -1.32 0.10
C ILE A 135 -11.05 -0.73 1.39
N THR A 136 -10.90 -1.57 2.40
CA THR A 136 -10.12 -1.25 3.60
C THR A 136 -9.07 -2.33 3.77
N LEU A 137 -7.82 -1.91 3.95
CA LEU A 137 -6.70 -2.82 4.17
C LEU A 137 -5.91 -2.40 5.41
N GLU A 138 -5.22 -3.35 6.03
CA GLU A 138 -4.23 -3.08 7.07
C GLU A 138 -2.85 -3.03 6.42
N LEU A 139 -2.14 -1.92 6.60
CA LEU A 139 -0.79 -1.70 6.13
C LEU A 139 0.15 -1.78 7.34
N THR A 140 1.19 -2.58 7.26
CA THR A 140 2.23 -2.71 8.30
C THR A 140 3.50 -2.04 7.82
N LYS A 141 4.04 -1.07 8.58
CA LYS A 141 5.38 -0.53 8.35
C LYS A 141 6.40 -1.59 8.77
N THR A 142 7.23 -2.04 7.85
CA THR A 142 8.24 -3.09 8.07
C THR A 142 9.57 -2.55 8.54
N GLY A 143 9.92 -1.32 8.11
CA GLY A 143 11.17 -0.69 8.51
C GLY A 143 11.42 0.62 7.81
N GLU A 144 12.53 1.27 8.18
CA GLU A 144 13.11 2.42 7.51
C GLU A 144 14.62 2.39 7.65
N ALA A 145 15.34 2.91 6.65
CA ALA A 145 16.79 2.94 6.65
C ALA A 145 17.31 4.13 5.86
N LYS A 146 18.50 4.60 6.26
CA LYS A 146 19.29 5.52 5.45
C LYS A 146 20.47 4.75 4.89
N PHE A 147 20.64 4.81 3.58
CA PHE A 147 21.71 4.12 2.86
C PHE A 147 22.99 4.96 2.78
N PRO A 148 24.14 4.33 2.45
CA PRO A 148 25.44 5.04 2.35
C PRO A 148 25.47 6.17 1.31
N ASP A 149 24.63 6.09 0.27
CA ASP A 149 24.47 7.14 -0.75
C ASP A 149 23.64 8.34 -0.26
N GLY A 150 23.13 8.26 0.98
CA GLY A 150 22.33 9.30 1.62
C GLY A 150 20.82 9.15 1.39
N SER A 151 20.37 8.22 0.55
CA SER A 151 18.95 7.97 0.33
C SER A 151 18.26 7.42 1.59
N GLU A 152 17.04 7.87 1.84
CA GLU A 152 16.21 7.41 2.96
C GLU A 152 15.07 6.56 2.40
N HIS A 153 14.92 5.34 2.93
CA HIS A 153 13.95 4.37 2.47
C HIS A 153 12.99 3.98 3.58
N ILE A 154 11.76 3.64 3.20
CA ILE A 154 10.73 3.14 4.11
C ILE A 154 9.99 1.97 3.45
N GLY A 155 9.72 0.91 4.24
CA GLY A 155 9.05 -0.29 3.78
C GLY A 155 7.69 -0.51 4.43
N PHE A 156 6.77 -1.07 3.64
CA PHE A 156 5.45 -1.50 4.12
C PHE A 156 5.05 -2.83 3.50
N GLU A 157 4.18 -3.55 4.19
CA GLU A 157 3.53 -4.75 3.65
C GLU A 157 2.04 -4.76 3.94
N THR A 158 1.29 -5.46 3.09
CA THR A 158 -0.13 -5.73 3.29
C THR A 158 -0.56 -7.02 2.59
N SER A 159 -1.63 -7.63 3.08
CA SER A 159 -2.30 -8.73 2.40
C SER A 159 -3.81 -8.57 2.56
N PHE A 160 -4.55 -8.69 1.46
CA PHE A 160 -6.00 -8.58 1.43
C PHE A 160 -6.59 -9.45 0.34
N VAL A 161 -7.91 -9.66 0.38
CA VAL A 161 -8.62 -10.49 -0.59
C VAL A 161 -9.55 -9.63 -1.42
N LEU A 162 -9.56 -9.87 -2.73
CA LEU A 162 -10.52 -9.29 -3.68
C LEU A 162 -11.31 -10.41 -4.35
N ASN A 163 -12.61 -10.20 -4.54
CA ASN A 163 -13.39 -11.04 -5.45
C ASN A 163 -13.20 -10.51 -6.88
N ARG A 164 -12.54 -11.30 -7.75
CA ARG A 164 -12.24 -10.89 -9.13
C ARG A 164 -13.48 -10.63 -9.98
N LEU A 165 -14.60 -11.29 -9.66
CA LEU A 165 -15.87 -11.12 -10.37
C LEU A 165 -16.43 -9.70 -10.20
N ASP A 166 -16.19 -9.08 -9.05
CA ASP A 166 -16.59 -7.70 -8.75
C ASP A 166 -15.98 -6.65 -9.69
N PHE A 167 -14.90 -7.03 -10.36
CA PHE A 167 -14.16 -6.19 -11.32
C PHE A 167 -14.36 -6.64 -12.78
N GLY A 168 -15.32 -7.57 -13.02
CA GLY A 168 -15.58 -8.06 -14.36
C GLY A 168 -14.51 -9.01 -14.91
N VAL A 169 -13.59 -9.51 -14.08
CA VAL A 169 -12.64 -10.57 -14.43
C VAL A 169 -13.35 -11.91 -14.21
N ALA A 170 -14.24 -12.25 -15.14
CA ALA A 170 -15.28 -13.26 -14.90
C ALA A 170 -15.09 -14.56 -15.71
N TYR A 171 -13.98 -14.75 -16.40
CA TYR A 171 -13.72 -15.98 -17.14
C TYR A 171 -13.68 -17.21 -16.23
N ALA A 172 -14.29 -18.32 -16.66
CA ALA A 172 -14.33 -19.63 -15.99
C ALA A 172 -14.63 -19.54 -14.47
N PRO A 173 -15.79 -18.99 -14.06
CA PRO A 173 -16.07 -18.73 -12.66
C PRO A 173 -16.17 -19.99 -11.81
N GLU A 174 -16.44 -21.15 -12.42
CA GLU A 174 -16.53 -22.45 -11.75
C GLU A 174 -15.17 -23.18 -11.69
N GLY A 175 -14.24 -22.86 -12.61
CA GLY A 175 -12.93 -23.50 -12.70
C GLY A 175 -11.79 -22.73 -12.04
N LEU A 176 -12.01 -21.43 -11.75
CA LEU A 176 -11.01 -20.54 -11.13
C LEU A 176 -11.58 -19.90 -9.88
N GLY A 177 -10.83 -19.88 -8.80
CA GLY A 177 -11.22 -19.25 -7.55
C GLY A 177 -11.71 -17.80 -7.77
N LYS A 178 -12.85 -17.47 -7.14
CA LYS A 178 -13.44 -16.12 -7.19
C LYS A 178 -12.61 -15.15 -6.37
N ASP A 179 -12.11 -15.64 -5.24
CA ASP A 179 -11.28 -14.86 -4.32
C ASP A 179 -9.81 -14.92 -4.72
N VAL A 180 -9.20 -13.75 -4.80
CA VAL A 180 -7.80 -13.55 -5.10
C VAL A 180 -7.14 -12.88 -3.91
N THR A 181 -6.20 -13.55 -3.26
CA THR A 181 -5.37 -12.94 -2.22
C THR A 181 -4.30 -12.11 -2.89
N ILE A 182 -4.22 -10.84 -2.54
CA ILE A 182 -3.20 -9.90 -2.98
C ILE A 182 -2.20 -9.75 -1.84
N ILE A 183 -0.91 -9.83 -2.14
CA ILE A 183 0.19 -9.69 -1.19
C ILE A 183 1.13 -8.64 -1.75
N VAL A 184 1.38 -7.60 -0.98
CA VAL A 184 2.20 -6.46 -1.40
C VAL A 184 3.29 -6.22 -0.38
N ALA A 185 4.52 -6.12 -0.87
CA ALA A 185 5.63 -5.48 -0.17
C ALA A 185 6.04 -4.26 -0.99
N ILE A 186 5.99 -3.08 -0.40
CA ILE A 186 6.29 -1.81 -1.07
C ILE A 186 7.43 -1.12 -0.36
N GLU A 187 8.39 -0.64 -1.15
CA GLU A 187 9.47 0.23 -0.70
C GLU A 187 9.32 1.61 -1.33
N GLY A 188 9.58 2.64 -0.55
CA GLY A 188 9.58 4.02 -1.00
C GLY A 188 10.89 4.71 -0.72
N ILE A 189 11.37 5.49 -1.68
CA ILE A 189 12.52 6.37 -1.57
C ILE A 189 12.04 7.78 -1.28
N LYS A 190 12.54 8.38 -0.21
CA LYS A 190 12.19 9.75 0.18
C LYS A 190 12.65 10.74 -0.87
N LYS A 191 11.76 11.63 -1.27
CA LYS A 191 12.08 12.73 -2.19
C LYS A 191 12.87 13.81 -1.45
N SER A 192 13.83 14.40 -2.16
CA SER A 192 14.65 15.52 -1.70
C SER A 192 13.82 16.79 -1.52
#